data_971ae4300e4ec1fd5dbc6eb3e919b02a
#
_entry.id   971ae4300e4ec1fd5dbc6eb3e919b02a
#
_cell.length_a   1.000
_cell.length_b   1.000
_cell.length_c   1.000
_cell.angle_alpha   90.00
_cell.angle_beta   90.00
_cell.angle_gamma   90.00
#
_symmetry.space_group_name_H-M   'P 1'
#
loop_
_entity.id
_entity.type
_entity.pdbx_description
1 polymer ?
#
loop_
_entity_poly.entity_id
_entity_poly.type
_entity_poly.pdbx_seq_one_letter_code
_entity_poly.pdbx_strand_id
1 'polypeptide(L)'
;MSNTGSVSGLEGVPGVIRRYFVLDADREIDSIVGLFTDDATVIDEGETRHGTTAIRAWQTGPASRYTYTTDVLGTDALTADRFVVTGRLTGNFPGGTAELKWDFTVAGDRISRLVIAP
;
A
#
# COMPACT_ATOMS: atom_id res chain seq x y z
N MET A 1 -3.50 23.15 1.51
CA MET A 1 -3.44 22.36 1.30
C MET A 1 -2.83 21.48 1.62
N SER A 2 -2.70 21.07 1.77
CA SER A 2 -2.14 20.28 2.14
C SER A 2 -1.50 19.37 1.70
N ASN A 3 -0.75 18.86 2.01
CA ASN A 3 -0.02 18.02 1.68
C ASN A 3 -0.31 16.75 1.28
N THR A 4 -1.15 16.40 1.36
CA THR A 4 -1.61 15.17 0.80
C THR A 4 -1.35 15.10 -0.69
N GLY A 5 -0.84 16.14 -1.26
CA GLY A 5 -0.43 16.10 -2.64
C GLY A 5 0.62 15.05 -2.94
N SER A 6 1.25 14.49 -1.89
CA SER A 6 2.25 13.45 -2.07
C SER A 6 1.72 12.18 -2.70
N VAL A 7 0.39 11.97 -2.74
CA VAL A 7 -0.19 10.79 -3.36
C VAL A 7 -0.88 11.10 -4.67
N SER A 8 -0.40 12.09 -5.40
CA SER A 8 -0.87 12.35 -6.75
C SER A 8 -0.42 11.22 -7.68
N GLY A 9 -1.08 11.09 -8.81
CA GLY A 9 -0.76 10.04 -9.78
C GLY A 9 -1.61 8.79 -9.67
N LEU A 10 -2.62 8.80 -8.79
CA LEU A 10 -3.47 7.64 -8.55
C LEU A 10 -4.88 7.81 -9.13
N GLU A 11 -5.04 8.66 -10.14
CA GLU A 11 -6.35 8.95 -10.70
C GLU A 11 -6.98 7.76 -11.42
N GLY A 12 -6.15 6.86 -11.93
CA GLY A 12 -6.63 5.73 -12.72
C GLY A 12 -6.96 4.48 -11.92
N VAL A 13 -6.91 4.55 -10.58
CA VAL A 13 -7.13 3.36 -9.75
C VAL A 13 -8.35 3.57 -8.84
N PRO A 14 -8.94 2.45 -8.33
CA PRO A 14 -10.07 2.56 -7.41
C PRO A 14 -9.75 3.38 -6.17
N GLY A 15 -10.79 4.02 -5.61
CA GLY A 15 -10.63 4.89 -4.45
C GLY A 15 -10.00 4.21 -3.24
N VAL A 16 -10.23 2.90 -3.04
CA VAL A 16 -9.64 2.18 -1.93
C VAL A 16 -8.11 2.15 -2.02
N ILE A 17 -7.56 2.06 -3.23
CA ILE A 17 -6.10 2.09 -3.42
C ILE A 17 -5.55 3.48 -3.10
N ARG A 18 -6.24 4.54 -3.53
CA ARG A 18 -5.83 5.90 -3.17
C ARG A 18 -5.85 6.09 -1.67
N ARG A 19 -6.90 5.61 -1.00
CA ARG A 19 -7.00 5.71 0.46
C ARG A 19 -5.87 4.96 1.16
N TYR A 20 -5.47 3.79 0.61
CA TYR A 20 -4.35 3.04 1.18
C TYR A 20 -3.09 3.93 1.29
N PHE A 21 -2.72 4.60 0.21
CA PHE A 21 -1.51 5.41 0.22
C PHE A 21 -1.62 6.65 1.12
N VAL A 22 -2.79 7.28 1.16
CA VAL A 22 -3.02 8.42 2.05
C VAL A 22 -2.92 7.99 3.51
N LEU A 23 -3.60 6.91 3.86
CA LEU A 23 -3.61 6.42 5.24
C LEU A 23 -2.26 5.86 5.65
N ASP A 24 -1.53 5.24 4.72
CA ASP A 24 -0.19 4.77 4.99
C ASP A 24 0.75 5.95 5.28
N ALA A 25 0.65 7.03 4.54
CA ALA A 25 1.46 8.22 4.77
C ALA A 25 1.17 8.83 6.16
N ASP A 26 -0.07 8.76 6.61
CA ASP A 26 -0.51 9.30 7.89
C ASP A 26 -0.38 8.31 9.03
N ARG A 27 0.05 7.07 8.75
CA ARG A 27 0.19 5.98 9.72
C ARG A 27 -1.10 5.71 10.50
N GLU A 28 -2.24 5.75 9.80
CA GLU A 28 -3.55 5.50 10.38
C GLU A 28 -3.85 4.00 10.32
N ILE A 29 -3.25 3.23 11.22
CA ILE A 29 -3.22 1.77 11.15
C ILE A 29 -4.61 1.15 11.18
N ASP A 30 -5.48 1.58 12.08
CA ASP A 30 -6.83 1.03 12.16
C ASP A 30 -7.59 1.23 10.86
N SER A 31 -7.46 2.41 10.27
CA SER A 31 -8.14 2.73 9.02
C SER A 31 -7.55 1.93 7.85
N ILE A 32 -6.22 1.72 7.85
CA ILE A 32 -5.57 0.90 6.82
C ILE A 32 -6.11 -0.53 6.87
N VAL A 33 -6.17 -1.12 8.06
CA VAL A 33 -6.67 -2.49 8.22
C VAL A 33 -8.11 -2.60 7.72
N GLY A 34 -8.92 -1.57 7.95
CA GLY A 34 -10.30 -1.53 7.49
C GLY A 34 -10.47 -1.51 5.98
N LEU A 35 -9.42 -1.22 5.22
CA LEU A 35 -9.49 -1.25 3.75
C LEU A 35 -9.41 -2.67 3.19
N PHE A 36 -9.04 -3.66 4.01
CA PHE A 36 -8.83 -5.03 3.56
C PHE A 36 -10.04 -5.90 3.86
N THR A 37 -10.26 -6.92 3.03
CA THR A 37 -11.26 -7.94 3.33
C THR A 37 -10.80 -8.75 4.54
N ASP A 38 -11.75 -9.45 5.20
CA ASP A 38 -11.44 -10.21 6.41
C ASP A 38 -10.40 -11.32 6.17
N ASP A 39 -10.39 -11.86 4.96
CA ASP A 39 -9.48 -12.94 4.57
C ASP A 39 -8.36 -12.46 3.64
N ALA A 40 -8.08 -11.16 3.63
CA ALA A 40 -7.09 -10.60 2.74
C ALA A 40 -5.69 -11.16 3.01
N THR A 41 -4.86 -11.13 1.98
CA THR A 41 -3.47 -11.57 2.06
C THR A 41 -2.56 -10.42 1.66
N VAL A 42 -1.53 -10.18 2.46
CA VAL A 42 -0.46 -9.22 2.14
C VAL A 42 0.84 -9.99 2.07
N ILE A 43 1.60 -9.77 1.00
CA ILE A 43 2.94 -10.33 0.85
C ILE A 43 3.90 -9.16 0.73
N ASP A 44 4.82 -9.06 1.68
CA ASP A 44 5.81 -7.98 1.72
C ASP A 44 7.14 -8.58 2.16
N GLU A 45 8.20 -8.23 1.46
CA GLU A 45 9.54 -8.78 1.70
C GLU A 45 9.55 -10.30 1.67
N GLY A 46 8.72 -10.89 0.81
CA GLY A 46 8.62 -12.34 0.67
C GLY A 46 7.84 -13.05 1.76
N GLU A 47 7.30 -12.32 2.74
CA GLU A 47 6.56 -12.91 3.85
C GLU A 47 5.07 -12.69 3.66
N THR A 48 4.30 -13.74 3.90
CA THR A 48 2.84 -13.74 3.70
C THR A 48 2.13 -13.48 5.03
N ARG A 49 1.20 -12.51 5.01
CA ARG A 49 0.33 -12.20 6.14
C ARG A 49 -1.10 -12.41 5.71
N HIS A 50 -1.79 -13.31 6.38
CA HIS A 50 -3.15 -13.67 6.01
C HIS A 50 -4.11 -13.29 7.13
N GLY A 51 -5.16 -12.56 6.77
CA GLY A 51 -6.20 -12.13 7.69
C GLY A 51 -5.87 -10.82 8.39
N THR A 52 -6.89 -10.18 8.96
CA THR A 52 -6.76 -8.82 9.50
C THR A 52 -5.83 -8.75 10.70
N THR A 53 -5.78 -9.79 11.53
CA THR A 53 -4.87 -9.81 12.68
C THR A 53 -3.42 -9.77 12.22
N ALA A 54 -3.07 -10.60 11.22
CA ALA A 54 -1.71 -10.63 10.69
C ALA A 54 -1.37 -9.34 9.96
N ILE A 55 -2.33 -8.75 9.25
CA ILE A 55 -2.13 -7.50 8.54
C ILE A 55 -1.91 -6.36 9.53
N ARG A 56 -2.65 -6.33 10.64
CA ARG A 56 -2.44 -5.33 11.68
C ARG A 56 -1.04 -5.47 12.31
N ALA A 57 -0.60 -6.71 12.57
CA ALA A 57 0.73 -6.94 13.12
C ALA A 57 1.83 -6.47 12.15
N TRP A 58 1.62 -6.68 10.85
CA TRP A 58 2.53 -6.20 9.83
C TRP A 58 2.60 -4.67 9.83
N GLN A 59 1.45 -3.99 9.90
CA GLN A 59 1.42 -2.53 9.89
C GLN A 59 2.07 -1.93 11.14
N THR A 60 1.88 -2.54 12.31
CA THR A 60 2.44 -2.01 13.55
C THR A 60 3.91 -2.35 13.73
N GLY A 61 4.40 -3.40 13.07
CA GLY A 61 5.80 -3.84 13.16
C GLY A 61 6.59 -3.51 11.91
N PRO A 62 6.77 -4.46 10.98
CA PRO A 62 7.67 -4.28 9.83
C PRO A 62 7.37 -3.05 9.00
N ALA A 63 6.11 -2.74 8.75
CA ALA A 63 5.73 -1.60 7.90
C ALA A 63 5.98 -0.26 8.58
N SER A 64 6.15 -0.26 9.91
CA SER A 64 6.41 0.96 10.69
C SER A 64 7.87 1.12 11.10
N ARG A 65 8.75 0.22 10.64
CA ARG A 65 10.16 0.25 11.05
C ARG A 65 10.86 1.53 10.64
N TYR A 66 10.50 2.09 9.49
CA TYR A 66 11.13 3.28 8.95
C TYR A 66 10.09 4.34 8.64
N THR A 67 10.52 5.59 8.58
CA THR A 67 9.72 6.68 8.07
C THR A 67 10.12 6.95 6.63
N TYR A 68 9.15 7.24 5.77
CA TYR A 68 9.40 7.43 4.35
C TYR A 68 8.27 8.21 3.71
N THR A 69 8.57 8.77 2.54
CA THR A 69 7.58 9.33 1.63
C THR A 69 7.49 8.47 0.40
N THR A 70 6.35 8.48 -0.26
CA THR A 70 6.11 7.68 -1.47
C THR A 70 5.78 8.61 -2.62
N ASP A 71 6.55 8.48 -3.71
CA ASP A 71 6.26 9.17 -4.96
C ASP A 71 5.73 8.14 -5.95
N VAL A 72 4.50 8.34 -6.43
CA VAL A 72 3.90 7.44 -7.41
C VAL A 72 4.48 7.74 -8.77
N LEU A 73 5.07 6.72 -9.41
CA LEU A 73 5.70 6.85 -10.72
C LEU A 73 4.77 6.43 -11.85
N GLY A 74 3.82 5.52 -11.58
CA GLY A 74 2.88 5.07 -12.59
C GLY A 74 1.90 4.07 -12.04
N THR A 75 0.86 3.80 -12.80
CA THR A 75 -0.17 2.80 -12.46
C THR A 75 -0.52 2.01 -13.71
N ASP A 76 -0.86 0.72 -13.51
CA ASP A 76 -1.32 -0.16 -14.58
C ASP A 76 -2.57 -0.89 -14.12
N ALA A 77 -3.62 -0.87 -14.94
CA ALA A 77 -4.81 -1.67 -14.71
C ALA A 77 -4.65 -2.96 -15.50
N LEU A 78 -4.42 -4.07 -14.80
CA LEU A 78 -4.19 -5.36 -15.45
C LEU A 78 -5.49 -6.06 -15.80
N THR A 79 -6.48 -5.99 -14.87
CA THR A 79 -7.82 -6.50 -15.09
C THR A 79 -8.79 -5.52 -14.43
N ALA A 80 -10.08 -5.87 -14.41
CA ALA A 80 -11.10 -5.02 -13.78
C ALA A 80 -10.88 -4.90 -12.26
N ASP A 81 -10.18 -5.86 -11.64
CA ASP A 81 -10.00 -5.90 -10.19
C ASP A 81 -8.52 -5.98 -9.77
N ARG A 82 -7.57 -5.90 -10.70
CA ARG A 82 -6.14 -5.98 -10.37
C ARG A 82 -5.39 -4.79 -10.94
N PHE A 83 -4.64 -4.10 -10.05
CA PHE A 83 -3.95 -2.87 -10.38
C PHE A 83 -2.55 -2.88 -9.79
N VAL A 84 -1.57 -2.39 -10.53
CA VAL A 84 -0.20 -2.26 -10.05
C VAL A 84 0.15 -0.78 -9.97
N VAL A 85 0.67 -0.37 -8.82
CA VAL A 85 1.20 0.97 -8.61
C VAL A 85 2.72 0.84 -8.51
N THR A 86 3.44 1.61 -9.30
CA THR A 86 4.90 1.69 -9.21
C THR A 86 5.25 2.99 -8.50
N GLY A 87 6.13 2.93 -7.52
CA GLY A 87 6.49 4.11 -6.74
C GLY A 87 7.90 4.04 -6.22
N ARG A 88 8.39 5.19 -5.77
CA ARG A 88 9.69 5.31 -5.12
C ARG A 88 9.50 5.75 -3.69
N LEU A 89 10.09 4.98 -2.78
CA LEU A 89 10.16 5.37 -1.38
C LEU A 89 11.45 6.16 -1.16
N THR A 90 11.36 7.22 -0.37
CA THR A 90 12.51 7.96 0.11
C THR A 90 12.39 8.07 1.62
N GLY A 91 13.39 7.62 2.35
CA GLY A 91 13.28 7.61 3.81
C GLY A 91 14.57 7.27 4.52
N ASN A 92 14.42 6.93 5.80
CA ASN A 92 15.56 6.70 6.69
C ASN A 92 16.01 5.24 6.75
N PHE A 93 15.60 4.42 5.79
CA PHE A 93 16.04 3.03 5.68
C PHE A 93 17.38 2.96 4.94
N PRO A 94 18.11 1.81 5.03
CA PRO A 94 19.38 1.64 4.33
C PRO A 94 19.23 1.89 2.83
N GLY A 95 20.12 2.70 2.27
CA GLY A 95 20.06 3.10 0.88
C GLY A 95 19.27 4.37 0.62
N GLY A 96 18.36 4.74 1.49
CA GLY A 96 17.61 5.99 1.42
C GLY A 96 16.50 6.05 0.38
N THR A 97 16.57 5.26 -0.70
CA THR A 97 15.53 5.21 -1.73
C THR A 97 15.33 3.76 -2.16
N ALA A 98 14.09 3.44 -2.57
CA ALA A 98 13.77 2.13 -3.12
C ALA A 98 12.60 2.26 -4.07
N GLU A 99 12.69 1.62 -5.23
CA GLU A 99 11.57 1.57 -6.17
C GLU A 99 10.83 0.27 -5.97
N LEU A 100 9.52 0.36 -5.77
CA LEU A 100 8.68 -0.79 -5.46
C LEU A 100 7.45 -0.81 -6.35
N LYS A 101 6.84 -1.99 -6.43
CA LYS A 101 5.54 -2.18 -7.05
C LYS A 101 4.57 -2.71 -6.02
N TRP A 102 3.39 -2.13 -5.98
CA TRP A 102 2.27 -2.57 -5.15
C TRP A 102 1.23 -3.19 -6.08
N ASP A 103 1.05 -4.50 -5.99
CA ASP A 103 0.11 -5.25 -6.82
C ASP A 103 -1.14 -5.49 -5.99
N PHE A 104 -2.20 -4.74 -6.28
CA PHE A 104 -3.46 -4.80 -5.54
C PHE A 104 -4.48 -5.64 -6.29
N THR A 105 -5.18 -6.50 -5.58
CA THR A 105 -6.43 -7.11 -6.05
C THR A 105 -7.55 -6.57 -5.17
N VAL A 106 -8.61 -6.09 -5.79
CA VAL A 106 -9.75 -5.52 -5.05
C VAL A 106 -10.95 -6.44 -5.18
N ALA A 107 -11.77 -6.44 -4.13
CA ALA A 107 -13.04 -7.17 -4.09
C ALA A 107 -14.08 -6.16 -3.61
N GLY A 108 -14.90 -5.69 -4.54
CA GLY A 108 -15.81 -4.60 -4.25
C GLY A 108 -15.02 -3.33 -3.92
N ASP A 109 -15.25 -2.77 -2.75
CA ASP A 109 -14.58 -1.56 -2.31
C ASP A 109 -13.46 -1.82 -1.29
N ARG A 110 -12.95 -3.07 -1.24
CA ARG A 110 -11.88 -3.45 -0.33
C ARG A 110 -10.76 -4.15 -1.06
N ILE A 111 -9.60 -4.24 -0.40
CA ILE A 111 -8.42 -4.91 -0.92
C ILE A 111 -8.45 -6.36 -0.44
N SER A 112 -8.39 -7.30 -1.37
CA SER A 112 -8.35 -8.73 -1.02
C SER A 112 -6.93 -9.28 -1.07
N ARG A 113 -6.02 -8.62 -1.78
CA ARG A 113 -4.64 -9.07 -1.87
C ARG A 113 -3.74 -7.89 -2.20
N LEU A 114 -2.57 -7.86 -1.57
CA LEU A 114 -1.54 -6.85 -1.86
C LEU A 114 -0.18 -7.54 -1.84
N VAL A 115 0.56 -7.41 -2.92
CA VAL A 115 1.94 -7.90 -3.00
C VAL A 115 2.85 -6.69 -3.22
N ILE A 116 3.82 -6.51 -2.33
CA ILE A 116 4.79 -5.42 -2.43
C ILE A 116 6.14 -6.04 -2.73
N ALA A 117 6.78 -5.60 -3.81
CA ALA A 117 8.07 -6.13 -4.24
C ALA A 117 8.78 -5.11 -5.12
N PRO A 118 10.12 -5.23 -5.26
CA PRO A 118 10.89 -4.38 -6.16
C PRO A 118 10.49 -4.53 -7.63
#